data_bbde963efcfdbb5b387abf39c34c6e65
#
_entry.id   bbde963efcfdbb5b387abf39c34c6e65
#
_cell.length_a   1.000
_cell.length_b   1.000
_cell.length_c   1.000
_cell.angle_alpha   90.00
_cell.angle_beta   90.00
_cell.angle_gamma   90.00
#
_symmetry.space_group_name_H-M   'P 1'
#
loop_
_entity.id
_entity.type
_entity.pdbx_description
1 polymer ?
#
loop_
_entity_poly.entity_id
_entity_poly.type
_entity_poly.pdbx_seq_one_letter_code
_entity_poly.pdbx_strand_id
1 'polypeptide(L)'
;LFDITPVKAEGSWLWDDNDQKYLDLYGGHAVISIGHSHPRYVHALTSQLRKIAFYSNSVQNPLQQKLADKLGAVSGYNDYQLFLCNSGAEA
;
A
#
# COMPACT_ATOMS: atom_id res chain seq x y z
N LEU A 1 -2.32 -0.19 24.74
CA LEU A 1 -1.26 -0.21 23.73
C LEU A 1 -0.27 -1.32 24.07
N PHE A 2 0.30 -1.96 23.06
CA PHE A 2 1.39 -2.93 23.27
C PHE A 2 2.68 -2.15 23.54
N ASP A 3 3.47 -2.64 24.48
CA ASP A 3 4.77 -2.05 24.82
C ASP A 3 5.86 -2.65 23.91
N ILE A 4 5.76 -2.32 22.63
CA ILE A 4 6.68 -2.76 21.57
C ILE A 4 6.98 -1.55 20.69
N THR A 5 8.25 -1.32 20.36
CA THR A 5 8.71 -0.26 19.45
C THR A 5 9.26 -0.88 18.16
N PRO A 6 8.41 -1.17 17.16
CA PRO A 6 8.87 -1.78 15.91
C PRO A 6 9.80 -0.84 15.15
N VAL A 7 10.96 -1.34 14.74
CA VAL A 7 11.98 -0.60 13.96
C VAL A 7 12.28 -1.22 12.60
N LYS A 8 11.95 -2.51 12.43
CA LYS A 8 12.17 -3.25 11.19
C LYS A 8 11.05 -4.27 10.98
N ALA A 9 10.67 -4.49 9.73
CA ALA A 9 9.72 -5.54 9.38
C ALA A 9 10.01 -6.11 7.99
N GLU A 10 9.79 -7.43 7.82
CA GLU A 10 9.97 -8.14 6.55
C GLU A 10 9.02 -9.36 6.49
N GLY A 11 8.26 -9.49 5.42
CA GLY A 11 7.25 -10.53 5.28
C GLY A 11 6.23 -10.48 6.42
N SER A 12 6.13 -11.54 7.20
CA SER A 12 5.24 -11.64 8.38
C SER A 12 6.00 -11.42 9.71
N TRP A 13 7.19 -10.87 9.66
CA TRP A 13 8.01 -10.68 10.84
C TRP A 13 8.31 -9.21 11.09
N LEU A 14 8.38 -8.82 12.35
CA LEU A 14 8.87 -7.52 12.78
C LEU A 14 9.91 -7.66 13.89
N TRP A 15 10.72 -6.64 14.07
CA TRP A 15 11.73 -6.52 15.13
C TRP A 15 11.56 -5.19 15.83
N ASP A 16 11.71 -5.20 17.15
CA ASP A 16 11.72 -4.00 17.97
C ASP A 16 13.13 -3.38 18.07
N ASP A 17 13.23 -2.31 18.83
CA ASP A 17 14.47 -1.59 19.11
C ASP A 17 15.46 -2.38 20.01
N ASN A 18 15.05 -3.52 20.56
CA ASN A 18 15.89 -4.47 21.29
C ASN A 18 16.25 -5.72 20.46
N ASP A 19 16.05 -5.68 19.13
CA ASP A 19 16.25 -6.81 18.23
C ASP A 19 15.38 -8.04 18.54
N GLN A 20 14.33 -7.90 19.36
CA GLN A 20 13.38 -8.97 19.62
C GLN A 20 12.49 -9.18 18.40
N LYS A 21 12.41 -10.42 17.94
CA LYS A 21 11.63 -10.82 16.76
C LYS A 21 10.23 -11.27 17.13
N TYR A 22 9.23 -10.79 16.38
CA TYR A 22 7.83 -11.11 16.56
C TYR A 22 7.20 -11.59 15.26
N LEU A 23 6.30 -12.57 15.34
CA LEU A 23 5.41 -12.93 14.25
C LEU A 23 4.25 -11.93 14.22
N ASP A 24 4.12 -11.17 13.15
CA ASP A 24 3.07 -10.17 12.99
C ASP A 24 1.79 -10.82 12.45
N LEU A 25 0.89 -11.19 13.33
CA LEU A 25 -0.45 -11.67 13.01
C LEU A 25 -1.49 -10.52 12.97
N TYR A 26 -1.07 -9.32 13.29
CA TYR A 26 -1.93 -8.14 13.34
C TYR A 26 -1.90 -7.32 12.03
N GLY A 27 -0.74 -7.24 11.39
CA GLY A 27 -0.55 -6.57 10.11
C GLY A 27 -0.92 -5.08 10.10
N GLY A 28 -0.80 -4.39 11.25
CA GLY A 28 -1.15 -2.98 11.37
C GLY A 28 -2.63 -2.72 11.02
N HIS A 29 -3.56 -3.31 11.76
CA HIS A 29 -5.01 -3.33 11.45
C HIS A 29 -5.35 -4.02 10.11
N ALA A 30 -4.65 -5.10 9.79
CA ALA A 30 -4.81 -5.87 8.54
C ALA A 30 -4.50 -5.06 7.25
N VAL A 31 -3.73 -3.98 7.35
CA VAL A 31 -3.37 -3.14 6.20
C VAL A 31 -2.25 -3.77 5.36
N ILE A 32 -1.32 -4.51 6.00
CA ILE A 32 -0.16 -5.10 5.33
C ILE A 32 -0.53 -6.44 4.70
N SER A 33 -1.30 -6.41 3.63
CA SER A 33 -1.85 -7.61 2.98
C SER A 33 -0.83 -8.45 2.20
N ILE A 34 0.26 -7.83 1.73
CA ILE A 34 1.32 -8.49 0.91
C ILE A 34 2.60 -8.80 1.70
N GLY A 35 2.58 -8.57 3.03
CA GLY A 35 3.75 -8.64 3.89
C GLY A 35 4.58 -7.36 3.90
N HIS A 36 5.31 -7.17 4.99
CA HIS A 36 6.18 -6.02 5.18
C HIS A 36 7.33 -6.01 4.17
N SER A 37 7.67 -4.83 3.68
CA SER A 37 8.84 -4.59 2.82
C SER A 37 8.91 -5.49 1.59
N HIS A 38 7.75 -5.86 1.01
CA HIS A 38 7.71 -6.72 -0.17
C HIS A 38 8.54 -6.10 -1.31
N PRO A 39 9.53 -6.81 -1.89
CA PRO A 39 10.53 -6.21 -2.78
C PRO A 39 9.93 -5.59 -4.06
N ARG A 40 8.89 -6.20 -4.62
CA ARG A 40 8.19 -5.62 -5.79
C ARG A 40 7.46 -4.31 -5.44
N TYR A 41 6.87 -4.24 -4.25
CA TYR A 41 6.19 -3.03 -3.77
C TYR A 41 7.20 -1.91 -3.53
N VAL A 42 8.28 -2.18 -2.81
CA VAL A 42 9.36 -1.23 -2.54
C VAL A 42 9.96 -0.72 -3.86
N HIS A 43 10.26 -1.62 -4.80
CA HIS A 43 10.78 -1.27 -6.12
C HIS A 43 9.81 -0.37 -6.91
N ALA A 44 8.53 -0.70 -6.95
CA ALA A 44 7.52 0.07 -7.68
C ALA A 44 7.40 1.49 -7.13
N LEU A 45 7.30 1.64 -5.79
CA LEU A 45 7.23 2.96 -5.14
C LEU A 45 8.51 3.77 -5.38
N THR A 46 9.69 3.20 -5.14
CA THR A 46 10.97 3.89 -5.32
C THR A 46 11.16 4.35 -6.76
N SER A 47 10.81 3.48 -7.73
CA SER A 47 10.92 3.81 -9.15
C SER A 47 9.95 4.94 -9.55
N GLN A 48 8.74 4.95 -8.99
CA GLN A 48 7.78 6.00 -9.26
C GLN A 48 8.16 7.33 -8.60
N LEU A 49 8.65 7.30 -7.35
CA LEU A 49 9.11 8.48 -6.62
C LEU A 49 10.26 9.20 -7.33
N ARG A 50 11.14 8.46 -8.01
CA ARG A 50 12.23 9.04 -8.83
C ARG A 50 11.73 9.73 -10.10
N LYS A 51 10.50 9.45 -10.56
CA LYS A 51 9.90 10.07 -11.75
C LYS A 51 9.04 11.26 -11.34
N ILE A 52 8.03 10.99 -10.53
CA ILE A 52 7.12 11.99 -10.00
C ILE A 52 6.40 11.39 -8.79
N ALA A 53 6.49 12.06 -7.64
CA ALA A 53 5.86 11.65 -6.40
C ALA A 53 4.41 12.14 -6.30
N PHE A 54 4.16 13.38 -6.69
CA PHE A 54 2.87 14.04 -6.59
C PHE A 54 2.66 15.04 -7.73
N TYR A 55 1.43 15.13 -8.18
CA TYR A 55 0.94 16.25 -8.97
C TYR A 55 -0.56 16.46 -8.73
N SER A 56 -1.06 17.63 -9.11
CA SER A 56 -2.46 18.03 -8.93
C SER A 56 -3.42 17.17 -9.77
N ASN A 57 -4.62 16.96 -9.23
CA ASN A 57 -5.74 16.33 -9.96
C ASN A 57 -6.30 17.18 -11.12
N SER A 58 -5.77 18.38 -11.35
CA SER A 58 -6.11 19.21 -12.52
C SER A 58 -5.51 18.71 -13.82
N VAL A 59 -4.69 17.66 -13.78
CA VAL A 59 -4.11 17.00 -14.96
C VAL A 59 -4.39 15.50 -14.94
N GLN A 60 -4.30 14.87 -16.10
CA GLN A 60 -4.49 13.42 -16.23
C GLN A 60 -3.34 12.67 -15.58
N ASN A 61 -3.68 11.64 -14.78
CA ASN A 61 -2.72 10.72 -14.19
C ASN A 61 -2.89 9.33 -14.82
N PRO A 62 -1.95 8.89 -15.67
CA PRO A 62 -2.07 7.60 -16.35
C PRO A 62 -2.05 6.39 -15.40
N LEU A 63 -1.54 6.52 -14.18
CA LEU A 63 -1.56 5.43 -13.20
C LEU A 63 -2.96 5.23 -12.62
N GLN A 64 -3.73 6.29 -12.45
CA GLN A 64 -5.14 6.20 -12.02
C GLN A 64 -5.98 5.46 -13.08
N GLN A 65 -5.81 5.78 -14.37
CA GLN A 65 -6.50 5.07 -15.42
C GLN A 65 -6.13 3.58 -15.48
N LYS A 66 -4.83 3.26 -15.41
CA LYS A 66 -4.37 1.86 -15.35
C LYS A 66 -4.92 1.10 -14.16
N LEU A 67 -5.07 1.76 -13.01
CA LEU A 67 -5.67 1.15 -11.82
C LEU A 67 -7.16 0.88 -12.04
N ALA A 68 -7.90 1.85 -12.60
CA ALA A 68 -9.32 1.69 -12.93
C ALA A 68 -9.56 0.52 -13.89
N ASP A 69 -8.80 0.46 -14.98
CA ASP A 69 -8.88 -0.62 -15.97
C ASP A 69 -8.60 -1.99 -15.36
N LYS A 70 -7.56 -2.07 -14.51
CA LYS A 70 -7.19 -3.31 -13.83
C LYS A 70 -8.24 -3.76 -12.83
N LEU A 71 -8.78 -2.85 -12.03
CA LEU A 71 -9.83 -3.16 -11.05
C LEU A 71 -11.11 -3.60 -11.75
N GLY A 72 -11.51 -2.91 -12.82
CA GLY A 72 -12.63 -3.31 -13.67
C GLY A 72 -12.46 -4.75 -14.20
N ALA A 73 -11.30 -5.02 -14.79
CA ALA A 73 -11.02 -6.35 -15.36
C ALA A 73 -11.04 -7.49 -14.33
N VAL A 74 -10.48 -7.29 -13.12
CA VAL A 74 -10.42 -8.35 -12.09
C VAL A 74 -11.69 -8.49 -11.29
N SER A 75 -12.50 -7.44 -11.18
CA SER A 75 -13.79 -7.46 -10.47
C SER A 75 -14.98 -7.82 -11.35
N GLY A 76 -14.85 -7.71 -12.67
CA GLY A 76 -15.94 -7.85 -13.63
C GLY A 76 -16.81 -6.59 -13.81
N TYR A 77 -16.46 -5.48 -13.16
CA TYR A 77 -17.19 -4.21 -13.21
C TYR A 77 -16.50 -3.20 -14.16
N ASN A 78 -16.35 -3.55 -15.44
CA ASN A 78 -15.62 -2.73 -16.41
C ASN A 78 -16.32 -1.41 -16.77
N ASP A 79 -17.61 -1.30 -16.50
CA ASP A 79 -18.46 -0.12 -16.74
C ASP A 79 -18.58 0.82 -15.53
N TYR A 80 -17.91 0.50 -14.43
CA TYR A 80 -17.85 1.35 -13.25
C TYR A 80 -16.70 2.35 -13.32
N GLN A 81 -16.90 3.50 -12.68
CA GLN A 81 -15.85 4.50 -12.53
C GLN A 81 -15.13 4.33 -11.18
N LEU A 82 -13.82 4.56 -11.17
CA LEU A 82 -13.01 4.54 -9.95
C LEU A 82 -12.93 5.93 -9.33
N PHE A 83 -13.37 6.03 -8.08
CA PHE A 83 -13.13 7.17 -7.22
C PHE A 83 -12.09 6.83 -6.16
N LEU A 84 -11.01 7.61 -6.09
CA LEU A 84 -9.93 7.45 -5.11
C LEU A 84 -10.14 8.44 -3.97
N CYS A 85 -10.17 7.95 -2.74
CA CYS A 85 -10.33 8.73 -1.52
C CYS A 85 -9.31 8.27 -0.45
N ASN A 86 -9.18 9.03 0.64
CA ASN A 86 -8.14 8.79 1.63
C ASN A 86 -8.61 7.88 2.78
N SER A 87 -9.90 7.67 2.93
CA SER A 87 -10.47 6.89 4.03
C SER A 87 -11.76 6.20 3.64
N GLY A 88 -12.12 5.14 4.37
CA GLY A 88 -13.40 4.49 4.21
C GLY A 88 -14.60 5.40 4.57
N ALA A 89 -14.39 6.40 5.43
CA ALA A 89 -15.42 7.37 5.76
C ALA A 89 -15.75 8.33 4.61
N GLU A 90 -14.76 8.63 3.74
CA GLU A 90 -14.96 9.40 2.52
C GLU A 90 -15.67 8.59 1.43
N ALA A 91 -15.41 7.27 1.39
CA ALA A 91 -16.06 6.36 0.47
C ALA A 91 -17.52 6.10 0.80
#